data_731472ad8a3e4762afb59b574c1fe7be
#
_entry.id   731472ad8a3e4762afb59b574c1fe7be
#
_cell.length_a   1.000
_cell.length_b   1.000
_cell.length_c   1.000
_cell.angle_alpha   90.00
_cell.angle_beta   90.00
_cell.angle_gamma   90.00
#
_symmetry.space_group_name_H-M   'P 1'
#
loop_
_entity.id
_entity.type
_entity.pdbx_description
1 polymer ?
#
loop_
_entity_poly.entity_id
_entity_poly.type
_entity_poly.pdbx_seq_one_letter_code
_entity_poly.pdbx_strand_id
1 'polypeptide(L)'
;QKYLEAQGDRDGYNDSRKLDWRVPLYWKTGQYPDEKYAEVMESLYLPPAKRINNERLLDTQKLKYSYEWEDIATAVKDKTRSASYLKKESIAVYPDTTVWVKDFNYAYNEPLFDRYFWHRAYKDYPVVGVTWDQARAFCDYKTKAKRDYVKSGKKRGDNPMKFRLPTEAEWEYAARGGLENATYPWGGPYLTDDRGCYLANFKPKRGNYIEDEKKGTYPYTAPVKRFHRNGFGLYDMAG
;
A
#
# COMPACT_ATOMS: atom_id res chain seq x y z
N GLN A 1 -11.28 9.46 8.39
CA GLN A 1 -12.49 9.16 9.17
C GLN A 1 -12.40 9.72 10.58
N LYS A 2 -11.44 9.29 11.43
CA LYS A 2 -11.29 9.79 12.80
C LYS A 2 -11.12 11.32 12.88
N TYR A 3 -10.47 11.92 11.90
CA TYR A 3 -10.30 13.36 11.84
C TYR A 3 -11.65 14.07 11.65
N LEU A 4 -12.45 13.62 10.71
CA LEU A 4 -13.79 14.17 10.46
C LEU A 4 -14.72 13.94 11.66
N GLU A 5 -14.68 12.75 12.26
CA GLU A 5 -15.44 12.45 13.48
C GLU A 5 -15.09 13.41 14.63
N ALA A 6 -13.81 13.74 14.80
CA ALA A 6 -13.35 14.67 15.83
C ALA A 6 -13.82 16.11 15.59
N GLN A 7 -14.03 16.51 14.33
CA GLN A 7 -14.54 17.84 13.97
C GLN A 7 -16.06 17.96 14.13
N GLY A 8 -16.76 16.84 14.42
CA GLY A 8 -18.20 16.86 14.64
C GLY A 8 -19.03 17.10 13.38
N ASP A 9 -18.43 16.93 12.22
CA ASP A 9 -19.11 17.03 10.95
C ASP A 9 -20.11 15.88 10.79
N ARG A 10 -21.37 16.19 10.47
CA ARG A 10 -22.45 15.20 10.31
C ARG A 10 -22.71 14.86 8.86
N ASP A 11 -22.30 15.70 7.92
CA ASP A 11 -22.53 15.47 6.52
C ASP A 11 -21.56 14.41 5.98
N GLY A 12 -22.11 13.40 5.35
CA GLY A 12 -21.38 12.23 4.91
C GLY A 12 -21.20 11.16 6.00
N TYR A 13 -21.79 11.37 7.19
CA TYR A 13 -21.83 10.37 8.25
C TYR A 13 -23.23 9.73 8.38
N ASN A 14 -23.23 8.46 8.77
CA ASN A 14 -24.46 7.80 9.19
C ASN A 14 -24.82 8.19 10.64
N ASP A 15 -25.99 7.78 11.11
CA ASP A 15 -26.51 8.06 12.46
C ASP A 15 -25.55 7.65 13.61
N SER A 16 -24.64 6.72 13.35
CA SER A 16 -23.60 6.31 14.31
C SER A 16 -22.31 7.13 14.20
N ARG A 17 -22.32 8.25 13.50
CA ARG A 17 -21.16 9.11 13.22
C ARG A 17 -19.99 8.41 12.54
N LYS A 18 -20.28 7.40 11.74
CA LYS A 18 -19.28 6.75 10.89
C LYS A 18 -19.39 7.30 9.48
N LEU A 19 -18.25 7.46 8.83
CA LEU A 19 -18.22 7.94 7.44
C LEU A 19 -19.10 7.06 6.55
N ASP A 20 -20.08 7.67 5.90
CA ASP A 20 -20.95 6.96 4.95
C ASP A 20 -20.31 6.96 3.56
N TRP A 21 -19.74 5.83 3.20
CA TRP A 21 -19.08 5.64 1.91
C TRP A 21 -20.01 5.69 0.69
N ARG A 22 -21.31 5.75 0.91
CA ARG A 22 -22.30 5.96 -0.17
C ARG A 22 -22.39 7.42 -0.58
N VAL A 23 -21.97 8.33 0.31
CA VAL A 23 -21.89 9.75 0.03
C VAL A 23 -20.57 10.05 -0.68
N PRO A 24 -20.58 10.64 -1.87
CA PRO A 24 -19.37 11.00 -2.58
C PRO A 24 -18.52 11.97 -1.76
N LEU A 25 -17.23 11.65 -1.58
CA LEU A 25 -16.28 12.59 -1.05
C LEU A 25 -15.86 13.54 -2.16
N TYR A 26 -16.30 14.77 -2.12
CA TYR A 26 -16.11 15.76 -3.19
C TYR A 26 -14.70 16.38 -3.23
N TRP A 27 -13.69 15.58 -3.02
CA TRP A 27 -12.28 16.00 -2.93
C TRP A 27 -11.78 16.68 -4.22
N LYS A 28 -12.28 16.23 -5.37
CA LYS A 28 -11.76 16.71 -6.65
C LYS A 28 -12.48 17.93 -7.19
N THR A 29 -13.77 18.06 -6.90
CA THR A 29 -14.60 19.10 -7.50
C THR A 29 -14.64 20.40 -6.70
N GLY A 30 -14.29 20.35 -5.41
CA GLY A 30 -14.41 21.49 -4.50
C GLY A 30 -15.86 21.92 -4.24
N GLN A 31 -16.83 21.13 -4.68
CA GLN A 31 -18.24 21.33 -4.36
C GLN A 31 -18.59 20.47 -3.15
N TYR A 32 -18.99 21.09 -2.07
CA TYR A 32 -19.32 20.45 -0.81
C TYR A 32 -20.79 20.59 -0.50
N PRO A 33 -21.38 19.63 0.25
CA PRO A 33 -22.80 19.66 0.60
C PRO A 33 -23.17 20.89 1.44
N ASP A 34 -22.26 21.35 2.33
CA ASP A 34 -22.45 22.52 3.18
C ASP A 34 -21.12 23.15 3.58
N GLU A 35 -21.19 24.32 4.26
CA GLU A 35 -20.03 25.10 4.68
C GLU A 35 -19.16 24.36 5.72
N LYS A 36 -19.76 23.65 6.67
CA LYS A 36 -19.01 22.89 7.68
C LYS A 36 -18.21 21.75 7.06
N TYR A 37 -18.82 21.06 6.12
CA TYR A 37 -18.14 20.02 5.37
C TYR A 37 -16.98 20.63 4.55
N ALA A 38 -17.22 21.77 3.91
CA ALA A 38 -16.19 22.50 3.18
C ALA A 38 -15.02 22.90 4.08
N GLU A 39 -15.29 23.44 5.27
CA GLU A 39 -14.27 23.86 6.23
C GLU A 39 -13.41 22.67 6.70
N VAL A 40 -14.05 21.54 7.06
CA VAL A 40 -13.36 20.34 7.48
C VAL A 40 -12.51 19.78 6.34
N MET A 41 -13.07 19.73 5.14
CA MET A 41 -12.34 19.22 3.96
C MET A 41 -11.20 20.15 3.54
N GLU A 42 -11.41 21.49 3.59
CA GLU A 42 -10.33 22.45 3.30
C GLU A 42 -9.16 22.27 4.27
N SER A 43 -9.43 21.96 5.52
CA SER A 43 -8.39 21.71 6.49
C SER A 43 -7.48 20.52 6.15
N LEU A 44 -7.90 19.61 5.29
CA LEU A 44 -7.10 18.48 4.80
C LEU A 44 -6.15 18.84 3.64
N TYR A 45 -6.36 20.00 3.03
CA TYR A 45 -5.52 20.46 1.94
C TYR A 45 -4.35 21.30 2.42
N LEU A 46 -3.34 21.41 1.58
CA LEU A 46 -2.25 22.35 1.78
C LEU A 46 -2.80 23.79 1.76
N PRO A 47 -2.32 24.65 2.67
CA PRO A 47 -2.69 26.07 2.63
C PRO A 47 -2.27 26.69 1.30
N PRO A 48 -2.96 27.72 0.79
CA PRO A 48 -2.70 28.30 -0.52
C PRO A 48 -1.23 28.65 -0.78
N ALA A 49 -0.53 29.15 0.24
CA ALA A 49 0.88 29.51 0.15
C ALA A 49 1.84 28.31 -0.11
N LYS A 50 1.39 27.08 0.08
CA LYS A 50 2.17 25.86 -0.15
C LYS A 50 1.71 25.07 -1.37
N ARG A 51 0.74 25.58 -2.11
CA ARG A 51 0.20 24.91 -3.31
C ARG A 51 1.09 25.20 -4.52
N ILE A 52 1.35 24.19 -5.31
CA ILE A 52 2.02 24.33 -6.62
C ILE A 52 0.94 24.65 -7.66
N ASN A 53 1.15 25.70 -8.47
CA ASN A 53 0.20 26.14 -9.48
C ASN A 53 -1.22 26.38 -8.97
N ASN A 54 -1.35 26.73 -7.69
CA ASN A 54 -2.65 26.92 -7.01
C ASN A 54 -3.55 25.64 -7.03
N GLU A 55 -3.00 24.48 -7.32
CA GLU A 55 -3.72 23.21 -7.29
C GLU A 55 -4.08 22.81 -5.86
N ARG A 56 -5.28 22.26 -5.68
CA ARG A 56 -5.73 21.74 -4.38
C ARG A 56 -5.10 20.38 -4.13
N LEU A 57 -3.98 20.37 -3.40
CA LEU A 57 -3.25 19.18 -3.02
C LEU A 57 -3.54 18.81 -1.56
N LEU A 58 -3.80 17.54 -1.30
CA LEU A 58 -3.98 17.05 0.07
C LEU A 58 -2.69 17.21 0.89
N ASP A 59 -2.84 17.65 2.14
CA ASP A 59 -1.77 17.62 3.12
C ASP A 59 -1.57 16.18 3.61
N THR A 60 -0.70 15.45 2.96
CA THR A 60 -0.45 14.05 3.24
C THR A 60 0.04 13.79 4.65
N GLN A 61 0.61 14.80 5.32
CA GLN A 61 1.05 14.72 6.72
C GLN A 61 -0.11 14.58 7.70
N LYS A 62 -1.31 14.98 7.29
CA LYS A 62 -2.53 14.83 8.09
C LYS A 62 -3.15 13.44 7.97
N LEU A 63 -2.77 12.66 6.97
CA LEU A 63 -3.28 11.32 6.74
C LEU A 63 -2.52 10.34 7.65
N LYS A 64 -3.00 10.18 8.88
CA LYS A 64 -2.39 9.31 9.89
C LYS A 64 -3.32 8.15 10.24
N TYR A 65 -2.71 6.99 10.50
CA TYR A 65 -3.37 5.81 11.02
C TYR A 65 -2.78 5.45 12.38
N SER A 66 -3.66 5.29 13.37
CA SER A 66 -3.25 4.86 14.71
C SER A 66 -3.65 3.41 14.94
N TYR A 67 -2.72 2.62 15.43
CA TYR A 67 -2.94 1.21 15.74
C TYR A 67 -2.22 0.83 17.03
N GLU A 68 -2.62 -0.29 17.58
CA GLU A 68 -2.02 -0.86 18.78
C GLU A 68 -1.40 -2.21 18.44
N TRP A 69 -0.24 -2.47 19.00
CA TRP A 69 0.46 -3.74 18.85
C TRP A 69 1.11 -4.18 20.15
N GLU A 70 1.30 -5.48 20.30
CA GLU A 70 1.93 -6.07 21.46
C GLU A 70 3.43 -6.22 21.23
N ASP A 71 4.24 -5.64 22.11
CA ASP A 71 5.69 -5.81 22.11
C ASP A 71 6.04 -7.15 22.80
N ILE A 72 5.88 -8.24 22.04
CA ILE A 72 6.10 -9.60 22.53
C ILE A 72 7.56 -9.81 22.93
N ALA A 73 8.51 -9.17 22.25
CA ALA A 73 9.92 -9.33 22.56
C ALA A 73 10.28 -8.81 23.97
N THR A 74 9.74 -7.64 24.32
CA THR A 74 9.89 -7.09 25.67
C THR A 74 9.09 -7.89 26.70
N ALA A 75 7.85 -8.27 26.38
CA ALA A 75 7.02 -9.07 27.28
C ALA A 75 7.66 -10.41 27.67
N VAL A 76 8.32 -11.08 26.74
CA VAL A 76 9.02 -12.35 26.98
C VAL A 76 10.26 -12.16 27.86
N LYS A 77 11.01 -11.07 27.68
CA LYS A 77 12.18 -10.76 28.49
C LYS A 77 11.81 -10.50 29.96
N ASP A 78 10.77 -9.69 30.17
CA ASP A 78 10.41 -9.23 31.52
C ASP A 78 9.53 -10.21 32.27
N LYS A 79 9.02 -11.28 31.61
CA LYS A 79 8.16 -12.33 32.19
C LYS A 79 6.93 -11.83 32.96
N THR A 80 6.52 -10.59 32.73
CA THR A 80 5.38 -9.98 33.40
C THR A 80 4.20 -9.81 32.45
N ARG A 81 2.99 -10.03 32.94
CA ARG A 81 1.74 -9.76 32.21
C ARG A 81 1.30 -8.33 32.51
N SER A 82 1.77 -7.37 31.75
CA SER A 82 1.38 -5.99 31.97
C SER A 82 0.82 -5.36 30.68
N ALA A 83 -0.20 -4.51 30.85
CA ALA A 83 -0.72 -3.67 29.77
C ALA A 83 0.34 -2.70 29.18
N SER A 84 1.50 -2.55 29.83
CA SER A 84 2.62 -1.72 29.38
C SER A 84 3.25 -2.21 28.07
N TYR A 85 3.03 -3.47 27.68
CA TYR A 85 3.50 -4.01 26.40
C TYR A 85 2.62 -3.65 25.21
N LEU A 86 1.45 -3.07 25.48
CA LEU A 86 0.59 -2.57 24.42
C LEU A 86 1.10 -1.20 23.95
N LYS A 87 1.76 -1.19 22.82
CA LYS A 87 2.28 0.03 22.20
C LYS A 87 1.21 0.66 21.31
N LYS A 88 1.08 1.98 21.40
CA LYS A 88 0.23 2.77 20.50
C LYS A 88 1.12 3.54 19.54
N GLU A 89 0.89 3.37 18.26
CA GLU A 89 1.61 4.08 17.22
C GLU A 89 0.66 4.84 16.31
N SER A 90 1.11 5.99 15.85
CA SER A 90 0.41 6.80 14.85
C SER A 90 1.37 7.14 13.74
N ILE A 91 1.12 6.60 12.56
CA ILE A 91 2.01 6.77 11.41
C ILE A 91 1.33 7.51 10.28
N ALA A 92 2.10 8.25 9.49
CA ALA A 92 1.65 8.79 8.22
C ALA A 92 1.44 7.62 7.24
N VAL A 93 0.26 7.54 6.62
CA VAL A 93 -0.09 6.40 5.75
C VAL A 93 0.19 6.64 4.29
N TYR A 94 0.45 7.89 3.91
CA TYR A 94 0.72 8.19 2.52
C TYR A 94 2.14 7.77 2.16
N PRO A 95 2.36 7.10 1.02
CA PRO A 95 3.69 6.69 0.60
C PRO A 95 4.58 7.91 0.29
N ASP A 96 5.88 7.74 0.34
CA ASP A 96 6.82 8.77 -0.15
C ASP A 96 6.73 8.84 -1.68
N THR A 97 6.04 9.85 -2.18
CA THR A 97 5.87 10.07 -3.62
C THR A 97 7.11 10.63 -4.31
N THR A 98 8.16 10.96 -3.54
CA THR A 98 9.40 11.53 -4.05
C THR A 98 10.48 10.48 -4.34
N VAL A 99 10.16 9.20 -4.17
CA VAL A 99 11.14 8.11 -4.37
C VAL A 99 11.78 8.12 -5.75
N TRP A 100 10.99 8.36 -6.79
CA TRP A 100 11.50 8.45 -8.16
C TRP A 100 12.36 9.70 -8.40
N VAL A 101 11.99 10.82 -7.76
CA VAL A 101 12.73 12.09 -7.86
C VAL A 101 14.12 11.96 -7.26
N LYS A 102 14.24 11.26 -6.14
CA LYS A 102 15.51 11.07 -5.44
C LYS A 102 16.50 10.22 -6.22
N ASP A 103 15.98 9.17 -6.87
CA ASP A 103 16.83 8.20 -7.58
C ASP A 103 17.09 8.60 -9.04
N PHE A 104 16.21 9.40 -9.65
CA PHE A 104 16.24 9.74 -11.07
C PHE A 104 16.04 11.24 -11.31
N ASN A 105 16.84 12.05 -10.65
CA ASN A 105 16.74 13.53 -10.69
C ASN A 105 16.96 14.20 -12.07
N TYR A 106 17.28 13.41 -13.09
CA TYR A 106 17.49 13.87 -14.47
C TYR A 106 16.32 13.55 -15.43
N ALA A 107 15.28 12.86 -14.93
CA ALA A 107 14.17 12.36 -15.77
C ALA A 107 12.88 13.19 -15.61
N TYR A 108 12.99 14.51 -15.65
CA TYR A 108 11.91 15.45 -15.31
C TYR A 108 10.63 15.36 -16.16
N ASN A 109 10.68 14.76 -17.34
CA ASN A 109 9.56 14.71 -18.28
C ASN A 109 8.85 13.36 -18.36
N GLU A 110 9.27 12.36 -17.56
CA GLU A 110 8.63 11.05 -17.61
C GLU A 110 7.41 11.01 -16.70
N PRO A 111 6.25 10.49 -17.18
CA PRO A 111 5.03 10.36 -16.36
C PRO A 111 5.23 9.49 -15.11
N LEU A 112 6.15 8.52 -15.15
CA LEU A 112 6.53 7.69 -14.02
C LEU A 112 7.08 8.54 -12.87
N PHE A 113 7.87 9.55 -13.19
CA PHE A 113 8.52 10.41 -12.23
C PHE A 113 7.53 11.29 -11.44
N ASP A 114 6.59 11.93 -12.14
CA ASP A 114 5.69 12.94 -11.59
C ASP A 114 4.31 12.38 -11.20
N ARG A 115 3.84 11.35 -11.89
CA ARG A 115 2.43 10.92 -11.85
C ARG A 115 2.20 9.47 -11.48
N TYR A 116 3.21 8.74 -11.06
CA TYR A 116 3.11 7.31 -10.76
C TYR A 116 1.94 6.96 -9.82
N PHE A 117 1.70 7.76 -8.80
CA PHE A 117 0.70 7.46 -7.77
C PHE A 117 -0.75 7.77 -8.17
N TRP A 118 -0.95 8.54 -9.23
CA TRP A 118 -2.30 8.99 -9.62
C TRP A 118 -2.60 8.91 -11.11
N HIS A 119 -1.63 8.66 -11.95
CA HIS A 119 -1.88 8.51 -13.37
C HIS A 119 -2.49 7.14 -13.66
N ARG A 120 -3.53 7.12 -14.50
CA ARG A 120 -4.29 5.91 -14.84
C ARG A 120 -3.44 4.78 -15.43
N ALA A 121 -2.33 5.10 -16.10
CA ALA A 121 -1.43 4.12 -16.69
C ALA A 121 -0.80 3.20 -15.63
N TYR A 122 -0.60 3.69 -14.39
CA TYR A 122 0.04 2.95 -13.30
C TYR A 122 -0.93 2.33 -12.30
N LYS A 123 -2.24 2.29 -12.61
CA LYS A 123 -3.26 1.75 -11.69
C LYS A 123 -3.06 0.30 -11.30
N ASP A 124 -2.43 -0.48 -12.17
CA ASP A 124 -2.13 -1.90 -11.99
C ASP A 124 -0.66 -2.16 -11.61
N TYR A 125 0.08 -1.11 -11.25
CA TYR A 125 1.46 -1.20 -10.79
C TYR A 125 1.54 -1.28 -9.25
N PRO A 126 2.62 -1.85 -8.70
CA PRO A 126 2.78 -1.93 -7.25
C PRO A 126 2.94 -0.55 -6.62
N VAL A 127 2.47 -0.38 -5.40
CA VAL A 127 2.79 0.81 -4.62
C VAL A 127 4.27 0.81 -4.25
N VAL A 128 4.91 1.96 -4.38
CA VAL A 128 6.31 2.20 -3.99
C VAL A 128 6.39 3.27 -2.90
N GLY A 129 7.55 3.47 -2.30
CA GLY A 129 7.74 4.51 -1.27
C GLY A 129 7.02 4.22 0.05
N VAL A 130 6.75 2.95 0.36
CA VAL A 130 6.14 2.53 1.63
C VAL A 130 7.20 1.99 2.58
N THR A 131 7.10 2.39 3.84
CA THR A 131 7.96 1.86 4.91
C THR A 131 7.41 0.55 5.47
N TRP A 132 8.27 -0.19 6.19
CA TRP A 132 7.86 -1.39 6.91
C TRP A 132 6.75 -1.12 7.94
N ASP A 133 6.81 0.01 8.65
CA ASP A 133 5.78 0.40 9.62
C ASP A 133 4.44 0.70 8.94
N GLN A 134 4.47 1.33 7.76
CA GLN A 134 3.27 1.52 6.95
C GLN A 134 2.66 0.19 6.50
N ALA A 135 3.49 -0.77 6.09
CA ALA A 135 3.03 -2.10 5.72
C ALA A 135 2.41 -2.86 6.92
N ARG A 136 3.02 -2.75 8.12
CA ARG A 136 2.44 -3.30 9.37
C ARG A 136 1.08 -2.66 9.68
N ALA A 137 1.00 -1.35 9.63
CA ALA A 137 -0.25 -0.63 9.88
C ALA A 137 -1.35 -1.00 8.88
N PHE A 138 -0.98 -1.25 7.62
CA PHE A 138 -1.92 -1.76 6.62
C PHE A 138 -2.44 -3.15 6.98
N CYS A 139 -1.59 -4.03 7.51
CA CYS A 139 -2.03 -5.34 8.00
C CYS A 139 -3.04 -5.22 9.16
N ASP A 140 -2.81 -4.30 10.11
CA ASP A 140 -3.76 -4.03 11.19
C ASP A 140 -5.08 -3.46 10.65
N TYR A 141 -5.02 -2.47 9.77
CA TYR A 141 -6.20 -1.94 9.08
C TYR A 141 -7.00 -3.05 8.38
N LYS A 142 -6.33 -3.89 7.62
CA LYS A 142 -6.96 -5.00 6.90
C LYS A 142 -7.61 -6.00 7.84
N THR A 143 -6.97 -6.27 8.97
CA THR A 143 -7.53 -7.13 10.04
C THR A 143 -8.84 -6.54 10.59
N LYS A 144 -8.84 -5.25 10.94
CA LYS A 144 -10.01 -4.54 11.45
C LYS A 144 -11.13 -4.51 10.41
N ALA A 145 -10.83 -4.12 9.18
CA ALA A 145 -11.79 -4.06 8.09
C ALA A 145 -12.45 -5.43 7.82
N LYS A 146 -11.67 -6.50 7.87
CA LYS A 146 -12.19 -7.86 7.69
C LYS A 146 -13.10 -8.28 8.85
N ARG A 147 -12.72 -7.97 10.09
CA ARG A 147 -13.55 -8.24 11.28
C ARG A 147 -14.87 -7.49 11.23
N ASP A 148 -14.85 -6.23 10.84
CA ASP A 148 -16.06 -5.41 10.71
C ASP A 148 -16.97 -5.93 9.61
N TYR A 149 -16.41 -6.37 8.49
CA TYR A 149 -17.16 -7.01 7.40
C TYR A 149 -17.85 -8.29 7.86
N VAL A 150 -17.16 -9.16 8.61
CA VAL A 150 -17.76 -10.40 9.16
C VAL A 150 -18.85 -10.06 10.17
N LYS A 151 -18.60 -9.12 11.11
CA LYS A 151 -19.59 -8.68 12.11
C LYS A 151 -20.84 -8.05 11.47
N SER A 152 -20.74 -7.44 10.32
CA SER A 152 -21.90 -6.88 9.61
C SER A 152 -22.88 -7.94 9.04
N GLY A 153 -22.60 -9.23 9.25
CA GLY A 153 -23.45 -10.34 8.80
C GLY A 153 -23.42 -10.61 7.30
N LYS A 154 -22.62 -9.86 6.53
CA LYS A 154 -22.49 -10.02 5.08
C LYS A 154 -21.80 -11.31 4.67
N LYS A 155 -21.12 -11.95 5.61
CA LYS A 155 -20.56 -13.29 5.43
C LYS A 155 -20.54 -14.00 6.79
N ARG A 156 -21.25 -15.13 6.91
CA ARG A 156 -21.05 -16.08 8.01
C ARG A 156 -19.70 -16.77 7.75
N GLY A 157 -18.77 -16.65 8.66
CA GLY A 157 -17.47 -17.29 8.54
C GLY A 157 -16.65 -17.07 9.80
N ASP A 158 -15.62 -17.86 9.93
CA ASP A 158 -14.71 -17.88 11.07
C ASP A 158 -14.18 -16.49 11.41
N ASN A 159 -13.88 -16.31 12.70
CA ASN A 159 -13.20 -15.09 13.17
C ASN A 159 -11.92 -14.88 12.33
N PRO A 160 -11.84 -13.79 11.56
CA PRO A 160 -10.73 -13.62 10.62
C PRO A 160 -9.42 -13.55 11.38
N MET A 161 -8.46 -14.38 10.96
CA MET A 161 -7.10 -14.34 11.49
C MET A 161 -6.51 -12.95 11.33
N LYS A 162 -5.59 -12.60 12.21
CA LYS A 162 -4.85 -11.34 12.13
C LYS A 162 -3.94 -11.36 10.92
N PHE A 163 -4.08 -10.37 10.04
CA PHE A 163 -3.13 -10.14 8.97
C PHE A 163 -1.82 -9.60 9.55
N ARG A 164 -0.71 -10.09 9.07
CA ARG A 164 0.65 -9.64 9.39
C ARG A 164 1.56 -9.80 8.19
N LEU A 165 2.72 -9.20 8.25
CA LEU A 165 3.78 -9.50 7.29
C LEU A 165 4.27 -10.95 7.53
N PRO A 166 4.64 -11.66 6.47
CA PRO A 166 5.19 -13.01 6.59
C PRO A 166 6.58 -12.97 7.24
N THR A 167 6.96 -14.06 7.87
CA THR A 167 8.36 -14.32 8.22
C THR A 167 9.14 -14.66 6.93
N GLU A 168 10.47 -14.63 7.00
CA GLU A 168 11.33 -15.03 5.89
C GLU A 168 11.01 -16.46 5.41
N ALA A 169 10.90 -17.41 6.33
CA ALA A 169 10.59 -18.81 6.00
C ALA A 169 9.20 -18.97 5.34
N GLU A 170 8.18 -18.23 5.82
CA GLU A 170 6.85 -18.23 5.22
C GLU A 170 6.87 -17.62 3.82
N TRP A 171 7.63 -16.54 3.64
CA TRP A 171 7.76 -15.89 2.35
C TRP A 171 8.49 -16.80 1.35
N GLU A 172 9.60 -17.43 1.77
CA GLU A 172 10.36 -18.36 0.93
C GLU A 172 9.51 -19.56 0.54
N TYR A 173 8.80 -20.17 1.50
CA TYR A 173 7.88 -21.27 1.22
C TYR A 173 6.80 -20.85 0.20
N ALA A 174 6.21 -19.68 0.38
CA ALA A 174 5.24 -19.14 -0.55
C ALA A 174 5.83 -18.86 -1.94
N ALA A 175 7.05 -18.34 -2.01
CA ALA A 175 7.75 -18.06 -3.26
C ALA A 175 8.09 -19.35 -4.03
N ARG A 176 8.53 -20.40 -3.34
CA ARG A 176 8.83 -21.70 -3.96
C ARG A 176 7.61 -22.39 -4.57
N GLY A 177 6.40 -22.08 -4.09
CA GLY A 177 5.16 -22.58 -4.69
C GLY A 177 5.02 -24.10 -4.71
N GLY A 178 5.63 -24.80 -3.73
CA GLY A 178 5.64 -26.26 -3.63
C GLY A 178 6.81 -26.95 -4.32
N LEU A 179 7.74 -26.21 -4.92
CA LEU A 179 8.94 -26.78 -5.54
C LEU A 179 10.04 -27.00 -4.50
N GLU A 180 10.55 -28.21 -4.41
CA GLU A 180 11.69 -28.55 -3.55
C GLU A 180 13.01 -28.18 -4.24
N ASN A 181 13.92 -27.54 -3.49
CA ASN A 181 15.27 -27.17 -3.93
C ASN A 181 15.35 -26.33 -5.22
N ALA A 182 14.25 -25.73 -5.66
CA ALA A 182 14.25 -24.84 -6.82
C ALA A 182 14.92 -23.51 -6.53
N THR A 183 15.73 -23.02 -7.46
CA THR A 183 16.38 -21.70 -7.37
C THR A 183 15.37 -20.58 -7.57
N TYR A 184 14.39 -20.78 -8.44
CA TYR A 184 13.39 -19.79 -8.82
C TYR A 184 11.97 -20.32 -8.66
N PRO A 185 10.97 -19.42 -8.52
CA PRO A 185 9.55 -19.82 -8.41
C PRO A 185 8.99 -20.61 -9.59
N TRP A 186 9.63 -20.58 -10.73
CA TRP A 186 9.26 -21.32 -11.94
C TRP A 186 9.99 -22.67 -12.09
N GLY A 187 10.93 -23.00 -11.21
CA GLY A 187 11.58 -24.32 -11.10
C GLY A 187 12.85 -24.51 -11.91
N GLY A 188 12.99 -23.88 -13.05
CA GLY A 188 14.18 -24.00 -13.90
C GLY A 188 15.34 -23.13 -13.44
N PRO A 189 16.58 -23.41 -13.88
CA PRO A 189 17.76 -22.61 -13.56
C PRO A 189 17.91 -21.38 -14.43
N TYR A 190 17.10 -21.25 -15.48
CA TYR A 190 17.20 -20.17 -16.46
C TYR A 190 16.32 -19.00 -16.12
N LEU A 191 16.74 -17.79 -16.50
CA LEU A 191 16.00 -16.55 -16.28
C LEU A 191 15.06 -16.19 -17.44
N THR A 192 15.12 -16.98 -18.52
CA THR A 192 14.30 -16.80 -19.71
C THR A 192 13.58 -18.09 -20.07
N ASP A 193 12.45 -17.96 -20.74
CA ASP A 193 11.76 -19.08 -21.39
C ASP A 193 12.44 -19.45 -22.73
N ASP A 194 11.90 -20.47 -23.41
CA ASP A 194 12.39 -20.99 -24.70
C ASP A 194 12.31 -19.95 -25.84
N ARG A 195 11.55 -18.89 -25.65
CA ARG A 195 11.41 -17.76 -26.60
C ARG A 195 12.37 -16.63 -26.28
N GLY A 196 13.17 -16.76 -25.22
CA GLY A 196 14.07 -15.72 -24.75
C GLY A 196 13.37 -14.60 -23.97
N CYS A 197 12.12 -14.79 -23.53
CA CYS A 197 11.40 -13.85 -22.68
C CYS A 197 11.84 -14.03 -21.23
N TYR A 198 12.06 -12.93 -20.53
CA TYR A 198 12.41 -12.96 -19.11
C TYR A 198 11.22 -13.41 -18.24
N LEU A 199 11.52 -14.18 -17.19
CA LEU A 199 10.54 -14.76 -16.28
C LEU A 199 10.30 -13.93 -15.02
N ALA A 200 11.06 -12.85 -14.86
CA ALA A 200 10.93 -11.89 -13.76
C ALA A 200 11.42 -10.50 -14.20
N ASN A 201 11.02 -9.46 -13.50
CA ASN A 201 11.52 -8.12 -13.72
C ASN A 201 12.76 -7.86 -12.84
N PHE A 202 13.92 -7.84 -13.45
CA PHE A 202 15.19 -7.60 -12.76
C PHE A 202 16.16 -6.91 -13.73
N LYS A 203 17.24 -6.36 -13.18
CA LYS A 203 18.31 -5.75 -13.98
C LYS A 203 19.25 -6.84 -14.51
N PRO A 204 19.15 -7.23 -15.78
CA PRO A 204 19.84 -8.42 -16.29
C PRO A 204 21.35 -8.19 -16.52
N LYS A 205 21.81 -6.94 -16.64
CA LYS A 205 23.21 -6.60 -16.92
C LYS A 205 23.67 -5.38 -16.14
N ARG A 206 24.99 -5.30 -15.92
CA ARG A 206 25.63 -4.12 -15.32
C ARG A 206 25.57 -2.96 -16.31
N GLY A 207 24.97 -1.84 -15.90
CA GLY A 207 24.98 -0.57 -16.65
C GLY A 207 23.65 -0.22 -17.29
N ASN A 208 23.05 -1.03 -18.13
CA ASN A 208 21.86 -0.64 -18.89
C ASN A 208 20.61 -1.39 -18.43
N TYR A 209 19.51 -0.68 -18.29
CA TYR A 209 18.17 -1.25 -18.24
C TYR A 209 17.79 -1.73 -19.63
N ILE A 210 17.21 -2.91 -19.75
CA ILE A 210 16.66 -3.40 -21.00
C ILE A 210 15.18 -3.06 -21.00
N GLU A 211 14.81 -2.06 -21.75
CA GLU A 211 13.41 -1.74 -22.06
C GLU A 211 12.95 -2.60 -23.22
N ASP A 212 12.48 -3.78 -22.94
CA ASP A 212 11.82 -4.61 -23.92
C ASP A 212 10.62 -5.30 -23.29
N GLU A 213 9.50 -4.57 -23.28
CA GLU A 213 8.23 -5.09 -22.73
C GLU A 213 7.81 -6.40 -23.41
N LYS A 214 8.17 -6.60 -24.68
CA LYS A 214 7.88 -7.85 -25.41
C LYS A 214 8.65 -9.02 -24.83
N LYS A 215 9.86 -8.77 -24.33
CA LYS A 215 10.69 -9.76 -23.63
C LYS A 215 10.45 -9.81 -22.12
N GLY A 216 9.50 -9.04 -21.60
CA GLY A 216 9.13 -9.07 -20.18
C GLY A 216 10.02 -8.25 -19.26
N THR A 217 10.77 -7.28 -19.76
CA THR A 217 11.57 -6.37 -18.94
C THR A 217 10.97 -4.98 -18.88
N TYR A 218 11.04 -4.40 -17.72
CA TYR A 218 10.63 -3.03 -17.43
C TYR A 218 11.79 -2.30 -16.77
N PRO A 219 11.99 -1.01 -17.05
CA PRO A 219 13.12 -0.27 -16.50
C PRO A 219 13.02 -0.11 -14.97
N TYR A 220 11.80 -0.12 -14.44
CA TYR A 220 11.52 0.10 -13.02
C TYR A 220 10.55 -0.96 -12.49
N THR A 221 9.33 -0.58 -12.20
CA THR A 221 8.27 -1.51 -11.77
C THR A 221 7.51 -2.08 -12.97
N ALA A 222 7.04 -3.31 -12.84
CA ALA A 222 6.15 -3.96 -13.80
C ALA A 222 4.70 -3.93 -13.30
N PRO A 223 3.70 -4.02 -14.18
CA PRO A 223 2.32 -4.27 -13.77
C PRO A 223 2.23 -5.55 -12.93
N VAL A 224 1.41 -5.54 -11.89
CA VAL A 224 1.19 -6.75 -11.06
C VAL A 224 0.59 -7.89 -11.89
N LYS A 225 0.97 -9.12 -11.58
CA LYS A 225 0.59 -10.34 -12.34
C LYS A 225 1.13 -10.37 -13.77
N ARG A 226 2.24 -9.71 -14.02
CA ARG A 226 2.87 -9.71 -15.35
C ARG A 226 3.49 -11.06 -15.68
N PHE A 227 4.11 -11.70 -14.71
CA PHE A 227 4.80 -12.98 -14.87
C PHE A 227 3.91 -14.16 -14.48
N HIS A 228 4.39 -15.38 -14.75
CA HIS A 228 3.64 -16.58 -14.44
C HIS A 228 3.47 -16.80 -12.94
N ARG A 229 2.29 -17.26 -12.55
CA ARG A 229 2.03 -17.68 -11.18
C ARG A 229 2.82 -18.94 -10.83
N ASN A 230 3.24 -19.04 -9.58
CA ASN A 230 3.83 -20.28 -9.05
C ASN A 230 2.76 -21.35 -8.74
N GLY A 231 3.16 -22.49 -8.21
CA GLY A 231 2.28 -23.62 -7.89
C GLY A 231 1.21 -23.29 -6.83
N PHE A 232 1.40 -22.27 -6.00
CA PHE A 232 0.41 -21.78 -5.04
C PHE A 232 -0.46 -20.64 -5.59
N GLY A 233 -0.31 -20.30 -6.87
CA GLY A 233 -1.08 -19.25 -7.51
C GLY A 233 -0.60 -17.82 -7.21
N LEU A 234 0.60 -17.66 -6.65
CA LEU A 234 1.21 -16.37 -6.37
C LEU A 234 2.01 -15.88 -7.57
N TYR A 235 1.95 -14.57 -7.80
CA TYR A 235 2.62 -13.91 -8.91
C TYR A 235 3.80 -13.10 -8.44
N ASP A 236 4.74 -12.82 -9.34
CA ASP A 236 5.80 -11.84 -9.19
C ASP A 236 6.65 -12.05 -7.91
N MET A 237 6.89 -13.32 -7.55
CA MET A 237 7.63 -13.70 -6.34
C MET A 237 9.16 -13.65 -6.51
N ALA A 238 9.64 -13.23 -7.66
CA ALA A 238 11.08 -13.07 -7.95
C ALA A 238 11.39 -11.73 -8.66
N GLY A 239 10.48 -10.76 -8.59
CA GLY A 239 10.63 -9.43 -9.19
C GLY A 239 9.57 -9.08 -10.20
#